data_05f8a67ca562308cb9dcfdb4dd4b53e2
#
_entry.id   05f8a67ca562308cb9dcfdb4dd4b53e2
#
_cell.length_a   1.000
_cell.length_b   1.000
_cell.length_c   1.000
_cell.angle_alpha   90.00
_cell.angle_beta   90.00
_cell.angle_gamma   90.00
#
_symmetry.space_group_name_H-M   'P 1'
#
loop_
_entity.id
_entity.type
_entity.pdbx_description
1 polymer ?
#
loop_
_entity_poly.entity_id
_entity_poly.type
_entity_poly.pdbx_seq_one_letter_code
_entity_poly.pdbx_strand_id
1 'polypeptide(L)'
;TTGYQWKWGYDYLKGEGEGISFLSTLSTSRESINNLAPKSVTYLMEVDNEMVVPVNKKIRIITTANDVIHAWAVPAFGVKQDAIPGFVRDTWFKADKVGTYRGQCSELCGAQHAFMPIVVKVVTDQEYTQWVAQKQKEMAATADDPSKVYTLAEQMDRGAKVYASNCSACHQANGKGAGAFPALDGSKLVMGPKAANYNILINGKGAMPKWGGVISDGDLAAVMTYTRNAWSNKSGDVIQTQEFASARAAK
;
A
#
# COMPACT_ATOMS: atom_id res chain seq x y z
N THR A 1 -1.64 5.94 11.03
CA THR A 1 -0.49 5.33 10.37
C THR A 1 -0.49 3.84 10.61
N THR A 2 -0.52 3.04 9.56
CA THR A 2 -0.53 1.57 9.66
C THR A 2 0.70 1.00 8.95
N GLY A 3 1.49 0.18 9.67
CA GLY A 3 2.62 -0.54 9.12
C GLY A 3 2.17 -1.81 8.38
N TYR A 4 2.76 -2.06 7.21
CA TYR A 4 2.58 -3.26 6.40
C TYR A 4 3.95 -3.77 5.94
N GLN A 5 4.08 -5.03 5.60
CA GLN A 5 5.26 -5.58 4.92
C GLN A 5 5.18 -5.30 3.41
N TRP A 6 5.91 -4.35 2.80
CA TRP A 6 6.78 -3.34 3.41
C TRP A 6 6.39 -1.98 2.84
N LYS A 7 5.50 -1.28 3.55
CA LYS A 7 4.97 0.03 3.19
C LYS A 7 4.27 0.67 4.38
N TRP A 8 3.89 1.93 4.26
CA TRP A 8 3.04 2.61 5.23
C TRP A 8 1.67 2.93 4.63
N GLY A 9 0.62 2.79 5.43
CA GLY A 9 -0.70 3.34 5.15
C GLY A 9 -0.92 4.60 5.98
N TYR A 10 -1.52 5.60 5.38
CA TYR A 10 -1.88 6.86 6.05
C TYR A 10 -3.38 7.10 5.91
N ASP A 11 -4.04 7.29 7.06
CA ASP A 11 -5.44 7.65 7.16
C ASP A 11 -5.53 8.96 7.94
N TYR A 12 -6.09 10.00 7.32
CA TYR A 12 -6.32 11.29 7.96
C TYR A 12 -7.66 11.24 8.68
N LEU A 13 -7.61 11.20 10.01
CA LEU A 13 -8.77 10.88 10.84
C LEU A 13 -9.57 12.11 11.27
N LYS A 14 -8.96 13.29 11.29
CA LYS A 14 -9.59 14.55 11.70
C LYS A 14 -8.96 15.76 11.01
N GLY A 15 -9.70 16.84 10.97
CA GLY A 15 -9.27 18.11 10.38
C GLY A 15 -9.64 18.19 8.90
N GLU A 16 -9.02 19.12 8.19
CA GLU A 16 -9.34 19.44 6.80
C GLU A 16 -9.13 18.26 5.84
N GLY A 17 -8.13 17.42 6.13
CA GLY A 17 -7.84 16.21 5.35
C GLY A 17 -8.65 14.97 5.74
N GLU A 18 -9.66 15.09 6.61
CA GLU A 18 -10.44 13.94 7.09
C GLU A 18 -10.99 13.10 5.94
N GLY A 19 -10.81 11.78 6.05
CA GLY A 19 -11.23 10.80 5.04
C GLY A 19 -10.20 10.54 3.94
N ILE A 20 -9.09 11.29 3.86
CA ILE A 20 -7.99 10.96 2.95
C ILE A 20 -7.29 9.71 3.45
N SER A 21 -7.14 8.72 2.55
CA SER A 21 -6.45 7.46 2.82
C SER A 21 -5.63 7.03 1.61
N PHE A 22 -4.39 6.57 1.85
CA PHE A 22 -3.51 6.07 0.80
C PHE A 22 -2.38 5.20 1.36
N LEU A 23 -1.81 4.37 0.47
CA LEU A 23 -0.56 3.65 0.73
C LEU A 23 0.63 4.46 0.23
N SER A 24 1.74 4.36 0.95
CA SER A 24 3.02 4.99 0.66
C SER A 24 4.07 3.90 0.50
N THR A 25 4.59 3.74 -0.71
CA THR A 25 5.54 2.68 -1.07
C THR A 25 6.85 3.26 -1.56
N LEU A 26 7.94 2.48 -1.43
CA LEU A 26 9.24 2.87 -1.94
C LEU A 26 9.19 3.14 -3.45
N SER A 27 9.65 4.30 -3.89
CA SER A 27 9.74 4.69 -5.31
C SER A 27 11.08 4.35 -5.97
N THR A 28 12.10 3.95 -5.20
CA THR A 28 13.40 3.54 -5.76
C THR A 28 13.22 2.34 -6.68
N SER A 29 13.70 2.46 -7.92
CA SER A 29 13.55 1.41 -8.92
C SER A 29 14.33 0.13 -8.59
N ARG A 30 13.85 -1.01 -9.06
CA ARG A 30 14.53 -2.30 -8.88
C ARG A 30 15.89 -2.32 -9.56
N GLU A 31 16.05 -1.62 -10.67
CA GLU A 31 17.32 -1.47 -11.37
C GLU A 31 18.37 -0.80 -10.45
N SER A 32 18.02 0.30 -9.79
CA SER A 32 18.90 0.98 -8.83
C SER A 32 19.21 0.10 -7.62
N ILE A 33 18.22 -0.65 -7.11
CA ILE A 33 18.39 -1.59 -5.99
C ILE A 33 19.39 -2.70 -6.38
N ASN A 34 19.28 -3.22 -7.60
CA ASN A 34 20.12 -4.30 -8.12
C ASN A 34 21.46 -3.81 -8.72
N ASN A 35 21.81 -2.53 -8.54
CA ASN A 35 23.01 -1.89 -9.09
C ASN A 35 23.08 -1.89 -10.63
N LEU A 36 21.94 -1.92 -11.29
CA LEU A 36 21.82 -1.83 -12.76
C LEU A 36 21.56 -0.40 -13.24
N ALA A 37 21.28 0.53 -12.33
CA ALA A 37 21.13 1.96 -12.58
C ALA A 37 21.77 2.78 -11.46
N PRO A 38 22.13 4.05 -11.72
CA PRO A 38 22.70 4.95 -10.70
C PRO A 38 21.78 5.12 -9.51
N LYS A 39 22.37 5.27 -8.32
CA LYS A 39 21.66 5.60 -7.08
C LYS A 39 21.52 7.11 -6.92
N SER A 40 20.33 7.57 -6.57
CA SER A 40 20.09 8.99 -6.22
C SER A 40 20.69 9.33 -4.85
N VAL A 41 20.80 10.62 -4.55
CA VAL A 41 21.22 11.09 -3.21
C VAL A 41 20.23 10.72 -2.12
N THR A 42 18.98 10.42 -2.49
CA THR A 42 17.90 9.99 -1.61
C THR A 42 17.56 8.51 -1.80
N TYR A 43 18.54 7.71 -2.21
CA TYR A 43 18.40 6.27 -2.43
C TYR A 43 17.73 5.58 -1.24
N LEU A 44 16.68 4.81 -1.50
CA LEU A 44 15.81 4.13 -0.52
C LEU A 44 15.07 5.07 0.45
N MET A 45 15.02 6.38 0.19
CA MET A 45 14.43 7.38 1.07
C MET A 45 13.32 8.20 0.38
N GLU A 46 12.80 7.71 -0.74
CA GLU A 46 11.70 8.33 -1.50
C GLU A 46 10.50 7.38 -1.59
N VAL A 47 9.32 7.97 -1.64
CA VAL A 47 8.04 7.24 -1.74
C VAL A 47 7.21 7.79 -2.90
N ASP A 48 6.24 6.98 -3.33
CA ASP A 48 5.26 7.36 -4.36
C ASP A 48 4.19 8.33 -3.83
N ASN A 49 3.83 8.23 -2.54
CA ASN A 49 2.86 9.09 -1.88
C ASN A 49 3.41 9.60 -0.55
N GLU A 50 3.74 10.88 -0.48
CA GLU A 50 4.25 11.52 0.74
C GLU A 50 3.10 11.78 1.73
N MET A 51 3.38 11.64 3.03
CA MET A 51 2.50 12.19 4.07
C MET A 51 2.64 13.71 4.09
N VAL A 52 1.55 14.46 3.91
CA VAL A 52 1.59 15.93 3.88
C VAL A 52 0.92 16.50 5.12
N VAL A 53 1.56 17.47 5.76
CA VAL A 53 1.06 18.12 6.98
C VAL A 53 1.33 19.63 6.95
N PRO A 54 0.47 20.45 7.60
CA PRO A 54 0.71 21.89 7.69
C PRO A 54 1.79 22.24 8.72
N VAL A 55 2.57 23.26 8.43
CA VAL A 55 3.60 23.81 9.33
C VAL A 55 2.97 24.41 10.59
N ASN A 56 3.71 24.42 11.70
CA ASN A 56 3.31 25.00 13.00
C ASN A 56 2.05 24.40 13.64
N LYS A 57 1.51 23.29 13.11
CA LYS A 57 0.41 22.55 13.75
C LYS A 57 0.93 21.36 14.55
N LYS A 58 0.23 21.04 15.62
CA LYS A 58 0.47 19.81 16.36
C LYS A 58 -0.19 18.64 15.63
N ILE A 59 0.61 17.75 15.11
CA ILE A 59 0.17 16.56 14.39
C ILE A 59 0.21 15.37 15.33
N ARG A 60 -0.95 14.81 15.65
CA ARG A 60 -1.05 13.55 16.40
C ARG A 60 -0.90 12.40 15.43
N ILE A 61 0.02 11.50 15.72
CA ILE A 61 0.25 10.27 14.99
C ILE A 61 -0.28 9.11 15.80
N ILE A 62 -1.23 8.38 15.22
CA ILE A 62 -1.75 7.13 15.78
C ILE A 62 -1.13 6.00 14.98
N THR A 63 -0.50 5.01 15.64
CA THR A 63 0.21 3.92 14.98
C THR A 63 -0.40 2.57 15.32
N THR A 64 -0.47 1.71 14.31
CA THR A 64 -0.76 0.28 14.43
C THR A 64 -0.07 -0.47 13.29
N ALA A 65 -0.18 -1.80 13.26
CA ALA A 65 0.31 -2.61 12.15
C ALA A 65 -0.71 -3.68 11.74
N ASN A 66 -0.67 -4.08 10.47
CA ASN A 66 -1.57 -5.08 9.92
C ASN A 66 -1.01 -6.52 10.01
N ASP A 67 0.30 -6.67 10.14
CA ASP A 67 1.01 -7.95 10.00
C ASP A 67 2.03 -8.20 11.11
N VAL A 68 3.18 -7.55 11.09
CA VAL A 68 4.26 -7.69 12.09
C VAL A 68 4.50 -6.36 12.79
N ILE A 69 5.40 -6.33 13.77
CA ILE A 69 5.79 -5.08 14.42
C ILE A 69 6.65 -4.26 13.45
N HIS A 70 6.31 -2.95 13.35
CA HIS A 70 7.08 -1.91 12.69
C HIS A 70 7.32 -0.76 13.66
N ALA A 71 8.11 0.24 13.29
CA ALA A 71 8.18 1.50 14.04
C ALA A 71 8.20 2.69 13.06
N TRP A 72 7.28 3.62 13.26
CA TRP A 72 7.25 4.88 12.54
C TRP A 72 8.25 5.83 13.17
N ALA A 73 9.34 6.15 12.47
CA ALA A 73 10.40 6.97 13.02
C ALA A 73 10.85 8.04 12.03
N VAL A 74 10.81 9.31 12.49
CA VAL A 74 11.33 10.47 11.76
C VAL A 74 12.26 11.23 12.72
N PRO A 75 13.59 11.03 12.61
CA PRO A 75 14.55 11.58 13.56
C PRO A 75 14.48 13.10 13.71
N ALA A 76 14.24 13.82 12.59
CA ALA A 76 14.12 15.28 12.61
C ALA A 76 12.95 15.80 13.45
N PHE A 77 11.94 14.98 13.72
CA PHE A 77 10.82 15.32 14.62
C PHE A 77 11.02 14.79 16.04
N GLY A 78 12.11 14.09 16.31
CA GLY A 78 12.36 13.42 17.59
C GLY A 78 11.36 12.29 17.89
N VAL A 79 10.78 11.67 16.86
CA VAL A 79 9.72 10.65 16.98
C VAL A 79 10.24 9.29 16.57
N LYS A 80 10.04 8.31 17.44
CA LYS A 80 10.02 6.86 17.14
C LYS A 80 8.84 6.27 17.89
N GLN A 81 7.89 5.68 17.17
CA GLN A 81 6.71 5.06 17.77
C GLN A 81 6.46 3.69 17.13
N ASP A 82 6.47 2.65 17.93
CA ASP A 82 6.20 1.30 17.47
C ASP A 82 4.75 1.16 16.98
N ALA A 83 4.61 0.47 15.87
CA ALA A 83 3.36 0.09 15.25
C ALA A 83 3.18 -1.43 15.43
N ILE A 84 2.30 -1.82 16.37
CA ILE A 84 2.17 -3.20 16.84
C ILE A 84 0.81 -3.77 16.42
N PRO A 85 0.75 -4.97 15.80
CA PRO A 85 -0.51 -5.60 15.44
C PRO A 85 -1.43 -5.78 16.67
N GLY A 86 -2.70 -5.38 16.52
CA GLY A 86 -3.70 -5.47 17.59
C GLY A 86 -3.62 -4.38 18.66
N PHE A 87 -2.62 -3.51 18.61
CA PHE A 87 -2.47 -2.37 19.52
C PHE A 87 -2.56 -1.05 18.77
N VAL A 88 -3.08 -0.05 19.45
CA VAL A 88 -3.10 1.34 18.98
C VAL A 88 -2.22 2.16 19.93
N ARG A 89 -1.22 2.81 19.36
CA ARG A 89 -0.29 3.70 20.08
C ARG A 89 -0.43 5.11 19.51
N ASP A 90 -0.03 6.12 20.27
CA ASP A 90 0.00 7.47 19.76
C ASP A 90 1.23 8.26 20.23
N THR A 91 1.59 9.20 19.39
CA THR A 91 2.61 10.20 19.63
C THR A 91 2.21 11.50 18.93
N TRP A 92 3.06 12.49 18.95
CA TRP A 92 2.84 13.74 18.23
C TRP A 92 4.14 14.44 17.89
N PHE A 93 4.09 15.29 16.87
CA PHE A 93 5.15 16.23 16.57
C PHE A 93 4.57 17.59 16.14
N LYS A 94 5.43 18.60 16.11
CA LYS A 94 5.14 19.91 15.53
C LYS A 94 6.37 20.34 14.74
N ALA A 95 6.22 20.48 13.43
CA ALA A 95 7.26 21.02 12.57
C ALA A 95 7.14 22.54 12.49
N ASP A 96 8.21 23.25 12.73
CA ASP A 96 8.28 24.71 12.72
C ASP A 96 8.74 25.30 11.37
N LYS A 97 9.17 24.45 10.44
CA LYS A 97 9.66 24.84 9.12
C LYS A 97 9.04 23.98 8.03
N VAL A 98 8.67 24.61 6.90
CA VAL A 98 8.31 23.88 5.68
C VAL A 98 9.51 23.12 5.15
N GLY A 99 9.27 21.95 4.53
CA GLY A 99 10.34 21.11 3.98
C GLY A 99 9.96 19.65 3.89
N THR A 100 10.88 18.85 3.40
CA THR A 100 10.72 17.39 3.30
C THR A 100 11.56 16.72 4.37
N TYR A 101 10.91 15.95 5.21
CA TYR A 101 11.51 15.24 6.34
C TYR A 101 11.44 13.74 6.09
N ARG A 102 12.56 13.06 6.32
CA ARG A 102 12.68 11.64 6.01
C ARG A 102 12.88 10.81 7.25
N GLY A 103 12.35 9.60 7.20
CA GLY A 103 12.48 8.60 8.23
C GLY A 103 12.43 7.19 7.65
N GLN A 104 12.49 6.21 8.52
CA GLN A 104 12.49 4.81 8.13
C GLN A 104 11.73 3.99 9.17
N CYS A 105 11.30 2.79 8.79
CA CYS A 105 10.92 1.78 9.75
C CYS A 105 12.11 1.49 10.67
N SER A 106 11.91 1.58 11.98
CA SER A 106 12.98 1.41 12.98
C SER A 106 12.78 0.19 13.87
N GLU A 107 11.95 -0.77 13.43
CA GLU A 107 11.78 -2.09 14.06
C GLU A 107 11.90 -3.15 12.99
N LEU A 108 12.76 -4.18 13.21
CA LEU A 108 13.00 -5.23 12.21
C LEU A 108 11.68 -5.95 11.87
N CYS A 109 11.26 -5.83 10.63
CA CYS A 109 9.96 -6.28 10.14
C CYS A 109 10.04 -7.30 8.98
N GLY A 110 11.19 -7.88 8.73
CA GLY A 110 11.40 -8.93 7.72
C GLY A 110 12.34 -8.53 6.58
N ALA A 111 12.30 -9.27 5.48
CA ALA A 111 13.31 -9.23 4.41
C ALA A 111 13.47 -7.89 3.70
N GLN A 112 12.41 -7.05 3.67
CA GLN A 112 12.46 -5.73 3.05
C GLN A 112 12.32 -4.60 4.08
N HIS A 113 12.78 -4.82 5.30
CA HIS A 113 12.77 -3.81 6.37
C HIS A 113 13.37 -2.46 5.95
N ALA A 114 14.46 -2.47 5.18
CA ALA A 114 15.11 -1.24 4.68
C ALA A 114 14.37 -0.58 3.49
N PHE A 115 13.29 -1.18 2.97
CA PHE A 115 12.60 -0.76 1.76
C PHE A 115 11.22 -0.15 2.03
N MET A 116 10.98 0.37 3.24
CA MET A 116 9.76 1.07 3.63
C MET A 116 10.07 2.40 4.33
N PRO A 117 10.58 3.38 3.57
CA PRO A 117 10.89 4.69 4.10
C PRO A 117 9.63 5.48 4.46
N ILE A 118 9.86 6.56 5.20
CA ILE A 118 8.86 7.55 5.56
C ILE A 118 9.27 8.88 4.96
N VAL A 119 8.36 9.54 4.24
CA VAL A 119 8.56 10.91 3.76
C VAL A 119 7.40 11.77 4.23
N VAL A 120 7.71 12.80 5.01
CA VAL A 120 6.75 13.79 5.48
C VAL A 120 7.05 15.13 4.83
N LYS A 121 6.11 15.65 4.05
CA LYS A 121 6.17 16.96 3.45
C LYS A 121 5.43 17.96 4.32
N VAL A 122 6.16 18.86 4.93
CA VAL A 122 5.60 19.96 5.73
C VAL A 122 5.42 21.16 4.80
N VAL A 123 4.21 21.67 4.73
CA VAL A 123 3.80 22.72 3.79
C VAL A 123 3.11 23.87 4.52
N THR A 124 2.89 25.00 3.85
CA THR A 124 2.08 26.10 4.37
C THR A 124 0.60 25.67 4.50
N ASP A 125 -0.18 26.38 5.33
CA ASP A 125 -1.63 26.11 5.46
C ASP A 125 -2.33 26.18 4.09
N GLN A 126 -1.97 27.13 3.22
CA GLN A 126 -2.55 27.27 1.88
C GLN A 126 -2.21 26.06 0.97
N GLU A 127 -0.95 25.65 0.94
CA GLU A 127 -0.53 24.48 0.17
C GLU A 127 -1.18 23.20 0.70
N TYR A 128 -1.40 23.10 2.02
CA TYR A 128 -2.10 21.98 2.61
C TYR A 128 -3.56 21.89 2.14
N THR A 129 -4.29 23.01 2.16
CA THR A 129 -5.66 23.09 1.62
C THR A 129 -5.72 22.67 0.15
N GLN A 130 -4.78 23.14 -0.66
CA GLN A 130 -4.70 22.75 -2.08
C GLN A 130 -4.44 21.24 -2.26
N TRP A 131 -3.51 20.70 -1.47
CA TRP A 131 -3.21 19.28 -1.49
C TRP A 131 -4.41 18.43 -1.08
N VAL A 132 -5.16 18.84 -0.04
CA VAL A 132 -6.38 18.16 0.41
C VAL A 132 -7.41 18.13 -0.72
N ALA A 133 -7.69 19.27 -1.34
CA ALA A 133 -8.64 19.33 -2.45
C ALA A 133 -8.24 18.44 -3.64
N GLN A 134 -6.95 18.44 -3.97
CA GLN A 134 -6.40 17.58 -5.03
C GLN A 134 -6.53 16.10 -4.68
N LYS A 135 -6.18 15.69 -3.46
CA LYS A 135 -6.30 14.29 -3.01
C LYS A 135 -7.73 13.79 -2.97
N GLN A 136 -8.66 14.62 -2.48
CA GLN A 136 -10.08 14.28 -2.50
C GLN A 136 -10.60 14.08 -3.94
N LYS A 137 -10.17 14.92 -4.87
CA LYS A 137 -10.51 14.78 -6.30
C LYS A 137 -9.92 13.49 -6.90
N GLU A 138 -8.67 13.17 -6.61
CA GLU A 138 -8.02 11.92 -7.05
C GLU A 138 -8.74 10.69 -6.50
N MET A 139 -9.08 10.69 -5.21
CA MET A 139 -9.83 9.59 -4.57
C MET A 139 -11.22 9.43 -5.19
N ALA A 140 -11.94 10.53 -5.44
CA ALA A 140 -13.24 10.47 -6.10
C ALA A 140 -13.15 9.92 -7.54
N ALA A 141 -12.08 10.28 -8.28
CA ALA A 141 -11.86 9.79 -9.65
C ALA A 141 -11.48 8.30 -9.72
N THR A 142 -10.90 7.76 -8.64
CA THR A 142 -10.49 6.34 -8.55
C THR A 142 -11.42 5.49 -7.70
N ALA A 143 -12.49 6.09 -7.15
CA ALA A 143 -13.49 5.37 -6.38
C ALA A 143 -14.12 4.25 -7.22
N ASP A 144 -14.35 3.11 -6.58
CA ASP A 144 -15.00 2.00 -7.25
C ASP A 144 -16.44 2.36 -7.63
N ASP A 145 -16.78 2.19 -8.90
CA ASP A 145 -18.16 2.23 -9.38
C ASP A 145 -18.71 0.80 -9.42
N PRO A 146 -19.58 0.42 -8.50
CA PRO A 146 -20.13 -0.93 -8.45
C PRO A 146 -21.07 -1.25 -9.64
N SER A 147 -21.53 -0.23 -10.37
CA SER A 147 -22.35 -0.41 -11.56
C SER A 147 -21.54 -0.62 -12.84
N LYS A 148 -20.26 -0.25 -12.82
CA LYS A 148 -19.37 -0.38 -13.98
C LYS A 148 -18.95 -1.82 -14.18
N VAL A 149 -19.20 -2.33 -15.40
CA VAL A 149 -18.66 -3.60 -15.88
C VAL A 149 -17.32 -3.33 -16.58
N TYR A 150 -16.26 -3.88 -16.04
CA TYR A 150 -14.91 -3.71 -16.56
C TYR A 150 -14.59 -4.78 -17.61
N THR A 151 -13.88 -4.37 -18.66
CA THR A 151 -13.31 -5.28 -19.66
C THR A 151 -12.05 -5.99 -19.11
N LEU A 152 -11.65 -7.08 -19.76
CA LEU A 152 -10.39 -7.77 -19.43
C LEU A 152 -9.19 -6.82 -19.52
N ALA A 153 -9.12 -5.98 -20.55
CA ALA A 153 -8.01 -5.04 -20.73
C ALA A 153 -7.92 -4.01 -19.58
N GLU A 154 -9.05 -3.41 -19.17
CA GLU A 154 -9.10 -2.47 -18.06
C GLU A 154 -8.67 -3.14 -16.74
N GLN A 155 -9.18 -4.35 -16.47
CA GLN A 155 -8.81 -5.09 -15.27
C GLN A 155 -7.35 -5.55 -15.29
N MET A 156 -6.81 -5.91 -16.42
CA MET A 156 -5.39 -6.25 -16.56
C MET A 156 -4.48 -5.06 -16.31
N ASP A 157 -4.78 -3.87 -16.88
CA ASP A 157 -3.99 -2.66 -16.65
C ASP A 157 -4.03 -2.21 -15.19
N ARG A 158 -5.24 -2.14 -14.59
CA ARG A 158 -5.41 -1.82 -13.17
C ARG A 158 -4.73 -2.85 -12.29
N GLY A 159 -4.95 -4.14 -12.54
CA GLY A 159 -4.42 -5.25 -11.77
C GLY A 159 -2.89 -5.34 -11.80
N ALA A 160 -2.26 -5.02 -12.94
CA ALA A 160 -0.81 -4.93 -13.05
C ALA A 160 -0.22 -3.87 -12.11
N LYS A 161 -0.84 -2.70 -12.00
CA LYS A 161 -0.43 -1.61 -11.09
C LYS A 161 -0.59 -2.03 -9.63
N VAL A 162 -1.75 -2.60 -9.28
CA VAL A 162 -2.01 -3.11 -7.93
C VAL A 162 -1.03 -4.21 -7.56
N TYR A 163 -0.74 -5.13 -8.49
CA TYR A 163 0.24 -6.20 -8.29
C TYR A 163 1.64 -5.66 -8.05
N ALA A 164 2.08 -4.72 -8.85
CA ALA A 164 3.40 -4.11 -8.71
C ALA A 164 3.58 -3.45 -7.34
N SER A 165 2.58 -2.72 -6.86
CA SER A 165 2.64 -1.98 -5.59
C SER A 165 2.44 -2.85 -4.35
N ASN A 166 1.67 -3.95 -4.45
CA ASN A 166 1.21 -4.67 -3.27
C ASN A 166 1.67 -6.14 -3.18
N CYS A 167 1.96 -6.79 -4.31
CA CYS A 167 2.16 -8.24 -4.37
C CYS A 167 3.57 -8.64 -4.81
N SER A 168 4.18 -7.85 -5.71
CA SER A 168 5.45 -8.19 -6.35
C SER A 168 6.63 -8.28 -5.39
N ALA A 169 6.57 -7.62 -4.24
CA ALA A 169 7.60 -7.68 -3.20
C ALA A 169 7.83 -9.11 -2.70
N CYS A 170 6.76 -9.89 -2.55
CA CYS A 170 6.80 -11.28 -2.12
C CYS A 170 6.78 -12.25 -3.30
N HIS A 171 5.82 -12.06 -4.22
CA HIS A 171 5.59 -12.99 -5.33
C HIS A 171 6.46 -12.74 -6.56
N GLN A 172 7.34 -11.76 -6.52
CA GLN A 172 8.20 -11.28 -7.61
C GLN A 172 7.43 -10.73 -8.82
N ALA A 173 8.06 -9.87 -9.62
CA ALA A 173 7.40 -9.27 -10.80
C ALA A 173 6.98 -10.32 -11.86
N ASN A 174 7.70 -11.44 -11.93
CA ASN A 174 7.42 -12.56 -12.83
C ASN A 174 6.44 -13.60 -12.25
N GLY A 175 5.89 -13.36 -11.07
CA GLY A 175 4.94 -14.26 -10.42
C GLY A 175 5.52 -15.59 -9.91
N LYS A 176 6.84 -15.80 -9.96
CA LYS A 176 7.47 -17.09 -9.59
C LYS A 176 7.73 -17.26 -8.11
N GLY A 177 7.51 -16.19 -7.31
CA GLY A 177 7.81 -16.21 -5.90
C GLY A 177 9.31 -16.34 -5.62
N ALA A 178 9.68 -16.42 -4.34
CA ALA A 178 11.06 -16.69 -3.90
C ALA A 178 11.07 -17.19 -2.45
N GLY A 179 11.92 -18.17 -2.15
CA GLY A 179 12.04 -18.72 -0.79
C GLY A 179 10.71 -19.25 -0.26
N ALA A 180 10.21 -18.69 0.84
CA ALA A 180 8.94 -19.07 1.45
C ALA A 180 7.70 -18.53 0.72
N PHE A 181 7.86 -17.62 -0.25
CA PHE A 181 6.75 -17.01 -0.99
C PHE A 181 6.40 -17.84 -2.22
N PRO A 182 5.16 -18.35 -2.31
CA PRO A 182 4.79 -19.28 -3.38
C PRO A 182 4.70 -18.59 -4.75
N ALA A 183 4.91 -19.36 -5.81
CA ALA A 183 4.63 -18.94 -7.16
C ALA A 183 3.13 -18.74 -7.38
N LEU A 184 2.77 -17.70 -8.12
CA LEU A 184 1.43 -17.45 -8.66
C LEU A 184 1.35 -17.88 -10.13
N ASP A 185 2.47 -17.80 -10.84
CA ASP A 185 2.61 -18.31 -12.20
C ASP A 185 2.48 -19.84 -12.22
N GLY A 186 1.57 -20.37 -13.02
CA GLY A 186 1.26 -21.80 -13.10
C GLY A 186 0.61 -22.39 -11.83
N SER A 187 0.18 -21.56 -10.90
CA SER A 187 -0.37 -22.02 -9.61
C SER A 187 -1.74 -22.67 -9.76
N LYS A 188 -1.87 -23.92 -9.31
CA LYS A 188 -3.17 -24.63 -9.26
C LYS A 188 -4.19 -23.90 -8.37
N LEU A 189 -3.72 -23.21 -7.32
CA LEU A 189 -4.59 -22.42 -6.44
C LEU A 189 -5.13 -21.18 -7.17
N VAL A 190 -4.25 -20.42 -7.82
CA VAL A 190 -4.64 -19.22 -8.59
C VAL A 190 -5.58 -19.57 -9.71
N MET A 191 -5.31 -20.65 -10.45
CA MET A 191 -6.13 -21.12 -11.59
C MET A 191 -7.35 -21.94 -11.16
N GLY A 192 -7.45 -22.27 -9.88
CA GLY A 192 -8.55 -23.05 -9.32
C GLY A 192 -9.84 -22.24 -9.09
N PRO A 193 -10.76 -22.77 -8.26
CA PRO A 193 -12.03 -22.10 -7.95
C PRO A 193 -11.83 -20.70 -7.39
N LYS A 194 -12.60 -19.72 -7.90
CA LYS A 194 -12.52 -18.30 -7.49
C LYS A 194 -12.69 -18.10 -5.98
N ALA A 195 -13.54 -18.90 -5.34
CA ALA A 195 -13.83 -18.79 -3.90
C ALA A 195 -12.56 -18.90 -3.02
N ALA A 196 -11.62 -19.78 -3.38
CA ALA A 196 -10.36 -19.92 -2.66
C ALA A 196 -9.47 -18.67 -2.81
N ASN A 197 -9.47 -18.05 -4.00
CA ASN A 197 -8.74 -16.80 -4.26
C ASN A 197 -9.36 -15.63 -3.50
N TYR A 198 -10.68 -15.46 -3.50
CA TYR A 198 -11.38 -14.45 -2.70
C TYR A 198 -11.01 -14.57 -1.22
N ASN A 199 -11.10 -15.79 -0.69
CA ASN A 199 -10.82 -16.01 0.73
C ASN A 199 -9.39 -15.61 1.10
N ILE A 200 -8.39 -16.00 0.29
CA ILE A 200 -6.98 -15.66 0.56
C ILE A 200 -6.72 -14.16 0.44
N LEU A 201 -7.26 -13.50 -0.58
CA LEU A 201 -7.07 -12.06 -0.74
C LEU A 201 -7.77 -11.26 0.37
N ILE A 202 -8.95 -11.66 0.79
CA ILE A 202 -9.70 -10.97 1.84
C ILE A 202 -9.06 -11.21 3.21
N ASN A 203 -8.71 -12.46 3.56
CA ASN A 203 -8.37 -12.88 4.92
C ASN A 203 -6.90 -13.14 5.16
N GLY A 204 -6.10 -13.19 4.08
CA GLY A 204 -4.72 -13.66 4.16
C GLY A 204 -4.62 -15.17 4.33
N LYS A 205 -3.38 -15.68 4.37
CA LYS A 205 -3.06 -17.08 4.68
C LYS A 205 -1.60 -17.21 5.11
N GLY A 206 -1.36 -17.64 6.32
CA GLY A 206 0.00 -17.76 6.86
C GLY A 206 0.72 -16.41 6.86
N ALA A 207 1.86 -16.30 6.19
CA ALA A 207 2.60 -15.04 6.07
C ALA A 207 1.99 -14.05 5.07
N MET A 208 1.01 -14.44 4.27
CA MET A 208 0.31 -13.53 3.37
C MET A 208 -0.69 -12.68 4.16
N PRO A 209 -0.54 -11.35 4.22
CA PRO A 209 -1.44 -10.51 4.98
C PRO A 209 -2.85 -10.48 4.37
N LYS A 210 -3.83 -10.08 5.18
CA LYS A 210 -5.19 -9.80 4.71
C LYS A 210 -5.18 -8.48 3.92
N TRP A 211 -5.82 -8.47 2.76
CA TRP A 211 -5.99 -7.30 1.93
C TRP A 211 -7.40 -6.71 1.98
N GLY A 212 -8.35 -7.51 2.47
CA GLY A 212 -9.72 -7.03 2.67
C GLY A 212 -9.76 -5.86 3.67
N GLY A 213 -10.19 -4.67 3.18
CA GLY A 213 -10.19 -3.43 3.96
C GLY A 213 -8.88 -2.64 3.90
N VAL A 214 -7.86 -3.13 3.18
CA VAL A 214 -6.58 -2.43 2.94
C VAL A 214 -6.58 -1.76 1.56
N ILE A 215 -7.07 -2.50 0.55
CA ILE A 215 -7.28 -1.97 -0.79
C ILE A 215 -8.75 -2.20 -1.19
N SER A 216 -9.20 -1.46 -2.19
CA SER A 216 -10.61 -1.46 -2.61
C SER A 216 -11.04 -2.80 -3.23
N ASP A 217 -12.35 -3.05 -3.27
CA ASP A 217 -12.88 -4.26 -3.92
C ASP A 217 -12.58 -4.28 -5.42
N GLY A 218 -12.55 -3.11 -6.08
CA GLY A 218 -12.15 -2.99 -7.47
C GLY A 218 -10.69 -3.31 -7.70
N ASP A 219 -9.80 -2.91 -6.80
CA ASP A 219 -8.38 -3.25 -6.86
C ASP A 219 -8.15 -4.75 -6.59
N LEU A 220 -8.89 -5.33 -5.65
CA LEU A 220 -8.85 -6.77 -5.38
C LEU A 220 -9.36 -7.57 -6.60
N ALA A 221 -10.44 -7.12 -7.23
CA ALA A 221 -10.96 -7.73 -8.46
C ALA A 221 -9.95 -7.64 -9.62
N ALA A 222 -9.33 -6.47 -9.78
CA ALA A 222 -8.34 -6.24 -10.81
C ALA A 222 -7.08 -7.09 -10.62
N VAL A 223 -6.52 -7.15 -9.41
CA VAL A 223 -5.33 -7.96 -9.16
C VAL A 223 -5.60 -9.45 -9.26
N MET A 224 -6.80 -9.90 -8.88
CA MET A 224 -7.20 -11.29 -9.09
C MET A 224 -7.34 -11.61 -10.57
N THR A 225 -7.96 -10.74 -11.36
CA THR A 225 -8.02 -10.86 -12.82
C THR A 225 -6.61 -10.93 -13.40
N TYR A 226 -5.72 -10.02 -12.99
CA TYR A 226 -4.34 -10.00 -13.45
C TYR A 226 -3.61 -11.31 -13.17
N THR A 227 -3.59 -11.76 -11.92
CA THR A 227 -2.86 -12.98 -11.55
C THR A 227 -3.39 -14.24 -12.24
N ARG A 228 -4.68 -14.30 -12.59
CA ARG A 228 -5.30 -15.40 -13.32
C ARG A 228 -5.06 -15.36 -14.83
N ASN A 229 -4.57 -14.23 -15.37
CA ASN A 229 -4.35 -14.05 -16.82
C ASN A 229 -2.92 -13.63 -17.18
N ALA A 230 -2.07 -13.32 -16.20
CA ALA A 230 -0.67 -12.93 -16.43
C ALA A 230 0.25 -14.14 -16.53
N TRP A 231 1.43 -13.90 -17.07
CA TRP A 231 2.52 -14.88 -17.27
C TRP A 231 2.04 -16.09 -18.10
N SER A 232 2.15 -17.31 -17.55
CA SER A 232 1.61 -18.52 -18.20
C SER A 232 0.13 -18.78 -17.90
N ASN A 233 -0.46 -18.05 -16.94
CA ASN A 233 -1.87 -18.20 -16.58
C ASN A 233 -2.78 -17.60 -17.66
N LYS A 234 -3.81 -18.36 -18.08
CA LYS A 234 -4.71 -18.01 -19.18
C LYS A 234 -6.14 -18.43 -18.86
N SER A 235 -6.71 -17.98 -17.74
CA SER A 235 -8.07 -18.36 -17.34
C SER A 235 -9.16 -17.73 -18.20
N GLY A 236 -8.91 -16.53 -18.76
CA GLY A 236 -9.94 -15.72 -19.42
C GLY A 236 -10.92 -15.07 -18.44
N ASP A 237 -10.80 -15.29 -17.14
CA ASP A 237 -11.68 -14.69 -16.14
C ASP A 237 -11.52 -13.17 -16.06
N VAL A 238 -12.64 -12.47 -15.99
CA VAL A 238 -12.71 -11.03 -15.71
C VAL A 238 -13.50 -10.86 -14.42
N ILE A 239 -12.79 -10.63 -13.32
CA ILE A 239 -13.41 -10.49 -12.01
C ILE A 239 -13.96 -9.07 -11.87
N GLN A 240 -15.23 -8.94 -11.49
CA GLN A 240 -15.87 -7.64 -11.33
C GLN A 240 -15.82 -7.18 -9.86
N THR A 241 -15.86 -5.87 -9.64
CA THR A 241 -15.90 -5.27 -8.30
C THR A 241 -17.03 -5.85 -7.45
N GLN A 242 -18.21 -6.02 -8.04
CA GLN A 242 -19.38 -6.57 -7.36
C GLN A 242 -19.20 -8.03 -6.90
N GLU A 243 -18.42 -8.83 -7.61
CA GLU A 243 -18.10 -10.21 -7.19
C GLU A 243 -17.30 -10.22 -5.89
N PHE A 244 -16.33 -9.28 -5.77
CA PHE A 244 -15.53 -9.13 -4.55
C PHE A 244 -16.35 -8.60 -3.37
N ALA A 245 -17.17 -7.58 -3.60
CA ALA A 245 -18.08 -7.03 -2.59
C ALA A 245 -19.03 -8.12 -2.05
N SER A 246 -19.58 -8.95 -2.94
CA SER A 246 -20.45 -10.08 -2.58
C SER A 246 -19.71 -11.15 -1.79
N ALA A 247 -18.48 -11.50 -2.20
CA ALA A 247 -17.64 -12.48 -1.49
C ALA A 247 -17.24 -12.00 -0.08
N ARG A 248 -17.11 -10.69 0.11
CA ARG A 248 -16.83 -10.08 1.42
C ARG A 248 -18.06 -10.13 2.32
N ALA A 249 -19.26 -9.87 1.77
CA ALA A 249 -20.52 -9.85 2.51
C ALA A 249 -21.03 -11.27 2.90
N ALA A 250 -20.56 -12.30 2.22
CA ALA A 250 -20.98 -13.71 2.44
C ALA A 250 -20.36 -14.38 3.69
N LYS A 251 -19.84 -13.59 4.66
CA LYS A 251 -19.21 -14.05 5.91
C LYS A 251 -20.11 -13.92 7.10
#